data_37077abffb24ab5ee569fe55a77ef143
#
_entry.id   37077abffb24ab5ee569fe55a77ef143
#
_cell.length_a   1.000
_cell.length_b   1.000
_cell.length_c   1.000
_cell.angle_alpha   90.00
_cell.angle_beta   90.00
_cell.angle_gamma   90.00
#
_symmetry.space_group_name_H-M   'P 1'
#
loop_
_entity.id
_entity.type
_entity.pdbx_description
1 polymer ?
#
loop_
_entity_poly.entity_id
_entity_poly.type
_entity_poly.pdbx_seq_one_letter_code
_entity_poly.pdbx_strand_id
1 'polypeptide(L)'
;MMDVRHYLAHHEPPRFLFTPDAEFAVCCGEKGCVNAEVSHEVDGAGIIAELEGGVARNAVPARASALLRVCADELHEAEGVEVLPAGEGLACVVAHGVAGHAAEPSSTVNAIGALVVYLRGLGCCGVREDGFLAFCERALGAWDGSGLGIDVADELFGGLTCIGGTVRTECGRFVLTLDARLPGAAGVDWVSERLRATAAECGCAAKITHTREPFVMDPESAEVMVLRRAYEEFSGRPAVPFAIGGGTYAHHFPAAVGFGPLDRAEPLPAWVGPEHGPNEGMWEHQLKRALAIYIRSLEALLG
;
A
#
# COMPACT_ATOMS: atom_id res chain seq x y z
N MET A 1 -11.46 12.27 1.97
CA MET A 1 -12.87 12.32 1.50
C MET A 1 -13.69 13.17 2.49
N MET A 2 -13.48 14.51 2.41
CA MET A 2 -14.23 15.47 3.24
C MET A 2 -15.64 15.69 2.71
N ASP A 3 -15.83 15.60 1.42
CA ASP A 3 -17.06 15.69 0.65
C ASP A 3 -18.12 14.66 1.10
N VAL A 4 -17.75 13.37 1.17
CA VAL A 4 -18.65 12.31 1.64
C VAL A 4 -19.04 12.51 3.11
N ARG A 5 -18.08 12.88 3.96
CA ARG A 5 -18.38 13.18 5.38
C ARG A 5 -19.34 14.36 5.52
N HIS A 6 -19.16 15.38 4.68
CA HIS A 6 -20.08 16.52 4.65
C HIS A 6 -21.48 16.09 4.19
N TYR A 7 -21.56 15.26 3.14
CA TYR A 7 -22.85 14.71 2.68
C TYR A 7 -23.56 13.93 3.78
N LEU A 8 -22.88 12.97 4.41
CA LEU A 8 -23.44 12.11 5.45
C LEU A 8 -23.79 12.86 6.75
N ALA A 9 -23.18 14.02 6.99
CA ALA A 9 -23.55 14.88 8.13
C ALA A 9 -24.86 15.65 7.91
N HIS A 10 -25.37 15.75 6.68
CA HIS A 10 -26.53 16.57 6.33
C HIS A 10 -27.66 15.77 5.64
N HIS A 11 -27.37 14.53 5.22
CA HIS A 11 -28.31 13.68 4.48
C HIS A 11 -28.29 12.27 5.03
N GLU A 12 -29.43 11.60 4.99
CA GLU A 12 -29.50 10.16 5.21
C GLU A 12 -28.72 9.42 4.10
N PRO A 13 -28.00 8.35 4.45
CA PRO A 13 -27.33 7.55 3.43
C PRO A 13 -28.33 6.93 2.46
N PRO A 14 -28.01 6.78 1.19
CA PRO A 14 -28.86 6.06 0.25
C PRO A 14 -29.00 4.60 0.70
N ARG A 15 -30.14 3.97 0.35
CA ARG A 15 -30.40 2.55 0.65
C ARG A 15 -29.34 1.62 0.04
N PHE A 16 -28.82 1.98 -1.12
CA PHE A 16 -27.71 1.31 -1.81
C PHE A 16 -26.97 2.33 -2.68
N LEU A 17 -25.68 2.12 -2.85
CA LEU A 17 -24.81 2.95 -3.68
C LEU A 17 -23.85 2.07 -4.47
N PHE A 18 -23.55 2.42 -5.70
CA PHE A 18 -22.34 1.97 -6.36
C PHE A 18 -21.48 3.16 -6.81
N THR A 19 -20.18 2.99 -6.77
CA THR A 19 -19.24 4.01 -7.25
C THR A 19 -18.54 3.51 -8.52
N PRO A 20 -18.54 4.32 -9.61
CA PRO A 20 -17.79 4.02 -10.83
C PRO A 20 -16.30 4.41 -10.68
N ASP A 21 -15.67 3.93 -9.65
CA ASP A 21 -14.27 4.22 -9.27
C ASP A 21 -13.56 2.91 -8.91
N ALA A 22 -13.75 1.90 -9.75
CA ALA A 22 -13.19 0.56 -9.57
C ALA A 22 -13.15 -0.18 -10.92
N GLU A 23 -13.19 -1.49 -10.85
CA GLU A 23 -13.23 -2.37 -12.01
C GLU A 23 -14.58 -3.08 -12.11
N PHE A 24 -14.88 -3.63 -13.29
CA PHE A 24 -15.88 -4.67 -13.43
C PHE A 24 -15.28 -6.05 -13.03
N ALA A 25 -16.03 -7.06 -12.49
CA ALA A 25 -17.49 -7.01 -12.41
C ALA A 25 -18.01 -6.17 -11.23
N VAL A 26 -17.98 -6.70 -9.99
CA VAL A 26 -18.45 -5.96 -8.80
C VAL A 26 -17.39 -6.08 -7.71
N CYS A 27 -16.88 -4.95 -7.26
CA CYS A 27 -15.98 -4.88 -6.13
C CYS A 27 -16.82 -4.86 -4.83
N CYS A 28 -16.97 -6.04 -4.22
CA CYS A 28 -17.74 -6.22 -2.99
C CYS A 28 -16.94 -6.01 -1.72
N GLY A 29 -15.61 -5.81 -1.82
CA GLY A 29 -14.76 -5.67 -0.64
C GLY A 29 -13.60 -4.70 -0.86
N GLU A 30 -13.25 -4.00 0.21
CA GLU A 30 -12.08 -3.14 0.29
C GLU A 30 -11.25 -3.53 1.51
N LYS A 31 -9.94 -3.78 1.32
CA LYS A 31 -9.04 -4.07 2.44
C LYS A 31 -9.05 -2.94 3.45
N GLY A 32 -8.95 -3.30 4.71
CA GLY A 32 -8.61 -2.35 5.77
C GLY A 32 -7.20 -1.79 5.61
N CYS A 33 -6.83 -0.85 6.43
CA CYS A 33 -5.44 -0.42 6.49
C CYS A 33 -5.02 0.00 7.89
N VAL A 34 -3.73 -0.20 8.18
CA VAL A 34 -3.02 0.39 9.31
C VAL A 34 -1.80 1.10 8.75
N ASN A 35 -1.73 2.42 8.96
CA ASN A 35 -0.54 3.20 8.65
C ASN A 35 0.18 3.57 9.94
N ALA A 36 1.49 3.41 9.93
CA ALA A 36 2.33 3.71 11.08
C ALA A 36 3.58 4.50 10.69
N GLU A 37 4.08 5.26 11.64
CA GLU A 37 5.44 5.81 11.66
C GLU A 37 6.22 5.10 12.75
N VAL A 38 7.34 4.49 12.36
CA VAL A 38 8.26 3.87 13.32
C VAL A 38 9.53 4.69 13.37
N SER A 39 9.91 5.13 14.55
CA SER A 39 11.02 6.06 14.72
C SER A 39 11.99 5.61 15.80
N HIS A 40 13.26 6.02 15.62
CA HIS A 40 14.34 5.88 16.58
C HIS A 40 15.19 7.15 16.59
N GLU A 41 15.71 7.54 17.74
CA GLU A 41 16.62 8.69 17.84
C GLU A 41 17.93 8.40 17.10
N VAL A 42 18.42 9.39 16.34
CA VAL A 42 19.73 9.31 15.68
C VAL A 42 20.82 9.30 16.75
N ASP A 43 21.75 8.35 16.66
CA ASP A 43 22.97 8.37 17.46
C ASP A 43 23.97 9.35 16.81
N GLY A 44 24.23 10.46 17.45
CA GLY A 44 25.16 11.45 16.94
C GLY A 44 26.61 10.94 16.78
N ALA A 45 26.94 9.83 17.45
CA ALA A 45 28.25 9.14 17.35
C ALA A 45 28.23 7.95 16.38
N GLY A 46 27.04 7.60 15.85
CA GLY A 46 26.87 6.51 14.88
C GLY A 46 27.38 6.85 13.49
N ILE A 47 27.50 5.82 12.65
CA ILE A 47 28.01 6.00 11.27
C ILE A 47 26.94 6.57 10.33
N ILE A 48 25.65 6.39 10.60
CA ILE A 48 24.57 6.87 9.75
C ILE A 48 24.29 8.34 10.08
N ALA A 49 24.60 9.23 9.14
CA ALA A 49 24.28 10.66 9.27
C ALA A 49 22.84 10.95 8.82
N GLU A 50 22.40 10.32 7.74
CA GLU A 50 21.11 10.58 7.12
C GLU A 50 20.59 9.32 6.41
N LEU A 51 19.28 9.13 6.47
CA LEU A 51 18.54 8.16 5.66
C LEU A 51 17.46 8.89 4.85
N GLU A 52 17.36 8.56 3.58
CA GLU A 52 16.33 9.09 2.69
C GLU A 52 15.85 8.00 1.72
N GLY A 53 14.55 7.90 1.50
CA GLY A 53 13.99 6.97 0.51
C GLY A 53 12.49 7.08 0.40
N GLY A 54 11.99 6.83 -0.81
CA GLY A 54 10.57 6.87 -1.14
C GLY A 54 9.97 8.26 -1.22
N VAL A 55 8.83 8.36 -1.90
CA VAL A 55 8.10 9.62 -2.16
C VAL A 55 6.70 9.61 -1.57
N ALA A 56 6.11 8.44 -1.39
CA ALA A 56 4.76 8.27 -0.88
C ALA A 56 4.67 7.03 0.03
N ARG A 57 3.92 7.12 1.09
CA ARG A 57 3.72 6.06 2.08
C ARG A 57 3.15 4.76 1.49
N ASN A 58 2.28 4.88 0.48
CA ASN A 58 1.57 3.78 -0.18
C ASN A 58 2.23 3.29 -1.47
N ALA A 59 3.49 3.62 -1.69
CA ALA A 59 4.26 3.18 -2.84
C ALA A 59 5.56 2.51 -2.38
N VAL A 60 5.90 1.36 -2.98
CA VAL A 60 7.20 0.71 -2.78
C VAL A 60 8.28 1.56 -3.44
N PRO A 61 9.32 1.99 -2.72
CA PRO A 61 10.33 2.87 -3.26
C PRO A 61 11.33 2.13 -4.18
N ALA A 62 11.62 2.72 -5.34
CA ALA A 62 12.65 2.24 -6.27
C ALA A 62 14.06 2.74 -5.92
N ARG A 63 14.18 3.70 -5.00
CA ARG A 63 15.46 4.27 -4.59
C ARG A 63 15.44 4.63 -3.11
N ALA A 64 16.53 4.30 -2.42
CA ALA A 64 16.82 4.77 -1.07
C ALA A 64 18.32 5.07 -0.92
N SER A 65 18.69 5.95 0.00
CA SER A 65 20.07 6.32 0.23
C SER A 65 20.36 6.54 1.71
N ALA A 66 21.64 6.34 2.06
CA ALA A 66 22.21 6.67 3.36
C ALA A 66 23.46 7.52 3.17
N LEU A 67 23.59 8.58 3.96
CA LEU A 67 24.84 9.30 4.12
C LEU A 67 25.56 8.71 5.34
N LEU A 68 26.78 8.23 5.13
CA LEU A 68 27.58 7.57 6.16
C LEU A 68 28.84 8.39 6.53
N ARG A 69 29.23 8.39 7.79
CA ARG A 69 30.45 9.02 8.32
C ARG A 69 31.65 8.06 8.21
N VAL A 70 31.91 7.61 6.99
CA VAL A 70 33.04 6.76 6.62
C VAL A 70 33.48 7.13 5.20
N CYS A 71 34.71 6.83 4.83
CA CYS A 71 35.21 7.05 3.47
C CYS A 71 34.63 6.00 2.52
N ALA A 72 34.37 6.37 1.27
CA ALA A 72 33.78 5.46 0.28
C ALA A 72 34.68 4.24 -0.04
N ASP A 73 36.00 4.40 0.06
CA ASP A 73 36.98 3.34 -0.15
C ASP A 73 37.06 2.33 1.01
N GLU A 74 36.45 2.61 2.14
CA GLU A 74 36.27 1.66 3.26
C GLU A 74 35.02 0.76 3.07
N LEU A 75 34.19 1.05 2.07
CA LEU A 75 32.95 0.33 1.78
C LEU A 75 33.13 -0.53 0.53
N HIS A 76 32.29 -1.55 0.39
CA HIS A 76 32.23 -2.39 -0.79
C HIS A 76 30.89 -2.21 -1.51
N GLU A 77 30.91 -2.30 -2.82
CA GLU A 77 29.70 -2.37 -3.63
C GLU A 77 29.01 -3.73 -3.45
N ALA A 78 27.69 -3.74 -3.59
CA ALA A 78 26.89 -4.95 -3.59
C ALA A 78 25.87 -4.90 -4.74
N GLU A 79 25.27 -6.03 -5.05
CA GLU A 79 24.24 -6.09 -6.10
C GLU A 79 23.07 -5.14 -5.77
N GLY A 80 22.76 -4.22 -6.69
CA GLY A 80 21.73 -3.20 -6.52
C GLY A 80 22.10 -2.08 -5.54
N VAL A 81 23.37 -2.00 -5.07
CA VAL A 81 23.85 -0.95 -4.16
C VAL A 81 25.11 -0.30 -4.71
N GLU A 82 25.05 1.02 -4.86
CA GLU A 82 26.18 1.87 -5.27
C GLU A 82 26.79 2.58 -4.06
N VAL A 83 28.10 2.75 -4.06
CA VAL A 83 28.83 3.53 -3.06
C VAL A 83 29.50 4.71 -3.74
N LEU A 84 29.16 5.92 -3.33
CA LEU A 84 29.62 7.16 -3.91
C LEU A 84 30.34 8.03 -2.86
N PRO A 85 31.47 8.65 -3.19
CA PRO A 85 32.09 9.63 -2.30
C PRO A 85 31.16 10.86 -2.13
N ALA A 86 30.99 11.31 -0.89
CA ALA A 86 30.09 12.42 -0.56
C ALA A 86 30.79 13.58 0.18
N GLY A 87 32.11 13.63 0.13
CA GLY A 87 32.97 14.60 0.78
C GLY A 87 34.04 13.93 1.63
N GLU A 88 34.84 14.72 2.34
CA GLU A 88 35.90 14.20 3.21
C GLU A 88 35.30 13.41 4.37
N GLY A 89 35.65 12.13 4.49
CA GLY A 89 35.17 11.23 5.53
C GLY A 89 33.64 10.88 5.39
N LEU A 90 33.07 11.09 4.21
CA LEU A 90 31.66 10.80 3.96
C LEU A 90 31.47 9.94 2.71
N ALA A 91 30.55 8.98 2.79
CA ALA A 91 30.08 8.18 1.67
C ALA A 91 28.54 8.24 1.55
N CYS A 92 28.03 8.27 0.32
CA CYS A 92 26.63 8.10 0.03
C CYS A 92 26.41 6.69 -0.53
N VAL A 93 25.63 5.89 0.19
CA VAL A 93 25.21 4.56 -0.25
C VAL A 93 23.81 4.68 -0.87
N VAL A 94 23.65 4.18 -2.09
CA VAL A 94 22.38 4.25 -2.84
C VAL A 94 21.92 2.84 -3.18
N ALA A 95 20.75 2.45 -2.71
CA ALA A 95 20.13 1.19 -3.06
C ALA A 95 19.03 1.41 -4.11
N HIS A 96 18.95 0.49 -5.06
CA HIS A 96 17.97 0.45 -6.15
C HIS A 96 16.98 -0.69 -5.94
N GLY A 97 15.74 -0.44 -6.32
CA GLY A 97 14.64 -1.39 -6.23
C GLY A 97 13.70 -1.31 -7.44
N VAL A 98 12.52 -1.89 -7.30
CA VAL A 98 11.46 -1.87 -8.31
C VAL A 98 10.20 -1.31 -7.67
N ALA A 99 9.75 -0.15 -8.16
CA ALA A 99 8.58 0.53 -7.64
C ALA A 99 7.28 -0.25 -7.87
N GLY A 100 6.29 0.02 -7.03
CA GLY A 100 4.92 -0.49 -7.18
C GLY A 100 3.98 0.02 -6.10
N HIS A 101 2.72 -0.39 -6.18
CA HIS A 101 1.71 0.03 -5.23
C HIS A 101 1.68 -0.89 -3.99
N ALA A 102 1.38 -0.32 -2.81
CA ALA A 102 1.31 -1.06 -1.54
C ALA A 102 0.29 -2.21 -1.53
N ALA A 103 -0.75 -2.14 -2.36
CA ALA A 103 -1.77 -3.18 -2.46
C ALA A 103 -1.30 -4.41 -3.25
N GLU A 104 -0.33 -4.27 -4.16
CA GLU A 104 0.16 -5.32 -5.05
C GLU A 104 1.70 -5.36 -5.10
N PRO A 105 2.38 -5.58 -3.97
CA PRO A 105 3.84 -5.49 -3.89
C PRO A 105 4.61 -6.71 -4.38
N SER A 106 3.95 -7.78 -4.81
CA SER A 106 4.55 -9.10 -5.10
C SER A 106 5.62 -9.09 -6.20
N SER A 107 5.55 -8.13 -7.14
CA SER A 107 6.52 -7.96 -8.23
C SER A 107 7.52 -6.83 -8.00
N THR A 108 7.57 -6.28 -6.78
CA THR A 108 8.40 -5.13 -6.43
C THR A 108 9.64 -5.52 -5.65
N VAL A 109 10.61 -4.60 -5.59
CA VAL A 109 11.79 -4.70 -4.72
C VAL A 109 11.89 -3.40 -3.94
N ASN A 110 11.77 -3.48 -2.61
CA ASN A 110 11.81 -2.31 -1.75
C ASN A 110 13.27 -1.84 -1.56
N ALA A 111 13.62 -0.68 -2.13
CA ALA A 111 14.96 -0.13 -2.03
C ALA A 111 15.39 0.19 -0.59
N ILE A 112 14.45 0.54 0.30
CA ILE A 112 14.76 0.75 1.73
C ILE A 112 15.18 -0.59 2.37
N GLY A 113 14.49 -1.68 2.05
CA GLY A 113 14.86 -3.01 2.54
C GLY A 113 16.25 -3.44 2.05
N ALA A 114 16.56 -3.23 0.76
CA ALA A 114 17.89 -3.50 0.21
C ALA A 114 18.99 -2.66 0.89
N LEU A 115 18.74 -1.37 1.11
CA LEU A 115 19.65 -0.50 1.84
C LEU A 115 19.89 -0.99 3.27
N VAL A 116 18.85 -1.39 3.99
CA VAL A 116 18.92 -1.89 5.36
C VAL A 116 19.76 -3.16 5.45
N VAL A 117 19.56 -4.12 4.54
CA VAL A 117 20.37 -5.34 4.47
C VAL A 117 21.85 -5.01 4.27
N TYR A 118 22.16 -4.09 3.37
CA TYR A 118 23.53 -3.63 3.15
C TYR A 118 24.13 -2.99 4.41
N LEU A 119 23.44 -2.03 5.02
CA LEU A 119 23.94 -1.31 6.20
C LEU A 119 24.19 -2.25 7.38
N ARG A 120 23.31 -3.22 7.63
CA ARG A 120 23.51 -4.23 8.68
C ARG A 120 24.68 -5.16 8.35
N GLY A 121 24.88 -5.49 7.08
CA GLY A 121 26.01 -6.29 6.60
C GLY A 121 27.38 -5.65 6.84
N LEU A 122 27.47 -4.32 7.00
CA LEU A 122 28.70 -3.63 7.33
C LEU A 122 29.23 -3.98 8.75
N GLY A 123 28.36 -4.36 9.69
CA GLY A 123 28.71 -4.77 11.05
C GLY A 123 29.32 -3.65 11.93
N CYS A 124 29.26 -2.40 11.48
CA CYS A 124 29.85 -1.24 12.17
C CYS A 124 28.79 -0.23 12.67
N CYS A 125 27.50 -0.54 12.54
CA CYS A 125 26.43 0.30 13.07
C CYS A 125 26.43 0.31 14.61
N GLY A 126 26.16 1.46 15.20
CA GLY A 126 25.97 1.58 16.64
C GLY A 126 24.72 0.84 17.13
N VAL A 127 24.65 0.55 18.43
CA VAL A 127 23.55 -0.22 19.03
C VAL A 127 22.16 0.39 18.72
N ARG A 128 22.06 1.72 18.71
CA ARG A 128 20.80 2.42 18.41
C ARG A 128 20.45 2.33 16.93
N GLU A 129 21.43 2.50 16.05
CA GLU A 129 21.24 2.33 14.61
C GLU A 129 20.81 0.90 14.29
N ASP A 130 21.49 -0.10 14.90
CA ASP A 130 21.17 -1.50 14.68
C ASP A 130 19.73 -1.84 15.13
N GLY A 131 19.24 -1.24 16.22
CA GLY A 131 17.86 -1.40 16.66
C GLY A 131 16.85 -0.94 15.59
N PHE A 132 17.04 0.25 15.02
CA PHE A 132 16.19 0.74 13.93
C PHE A 132 16.30 -0.11 12.67
N LEU A 133 17.52 -0.44 12.26
CA LEU A 133 17.75 -1.29 11.09
C LEU A 133 17.20 -2.71 11.28
N ALA A 134 17.27 -3.28 12.50
CA ALA A 134 16.68 -4.58 12.82
C ALA A 134 15.17 -4.57 12.70
N PHE A 135 14.51 -3.49 13.15
CA PHE A 135 13.08 -3.32 12.91
C PHE A 135 12.78 -3.24 11.40
N CYS A 136 13.51 -2.40 10.66
CA CYS A 136 13.32 -2.25 9.23
C CYS A 136 13.54 -3.59 8.48
N GLU A 137 14.54 -4.37 8.83
CA GLU A 137 14.78 -5.69 8.23
C GLU A 137 13.61 -6.64 8.48
N ARG A 138 13.07 -6.69 9.70
CA ARG A 138 11.88 -7.48 10.00
C ARG A 138 10.66 -7.02 9.22
N ALA A 139 10.45 -5.70 9.14
CA ALA A 139 9.27 -5.13 8.49
C ALA A 139 9.32 -5.21 6.95
N LEU A 140 10.51 -5.19 6.35
CA LEU A 140 10.71 -5.10 4.90
C LEU A 140 11.32 -6.36 4.28
N GLY A 141 11.68 -7.36 5.09
CA GLY A 141 12.20 -8.64 4.61
C GLY A 141 11.19 -9.45 3.79
N ALA A 142 9.89 -9.21 4.03
CA ALA A 142 8.80 -9.76 3.24
C ALA A 142 7.65 -8.75 3.21
N TRP A 143 6.93 -8.70 2.10
CA TRP A 143 5.82 -7.77 1.90
C TRP A 143 4.48 -8.26 2.50
N ASP A 144 4.41 -9.50 2.99
CA ASP A 144 3.23 -10.14 3.57
C ASP A 144 3.05 -9.89 5.07
N GLY A 145 3.98 -9.18 5.70
CA GLY A 145 3.98 -8.89 7.13
C GLY A 145 4.47 -10.03 8.03
N SER A 146 4.99 -11.13 7.46
CA SER A 146 5.50 -12.29 8.21
C SER A 146 6.59 -11.94 9.21
N GLY A 147 7.53 -11.05 8.84
CA GLY A 147 8.57 -10.57 9.74
C GLY A 147 8.07 -9.78 10.96
N LEU A 148 6.82 -9.32 10.92
CA LEU A 148 6.12 -8.64 12.01
C LEU A 148 5.12 -9.55 12.73
N GLY A 149 4.92 -10.77 12.23
CA GLY A 149 3.94 -11.74 12.74
C GLY A 149 2.49 -11.27 12.56
N ILE A 150 2.20 -10.67 11.40
CA ILE A 150 0.87 -10.20 11.01
C ILE A 150 0.39 -10.81 9.69
N ASP A 151 1.04 -11.85 9.20
CA ASP A 151 0.78 -12.57 7.97
C ASP A 151 -0.52 -13.39 8.09
N VAL A 152 -1.63 -12.79 7.70
CA VAL A 152 -2.95 -13.43 7.65
C VAL A 152 -3.55 -13.30 6.27
N ALA A 153 -4.43 -14.24 5.92
CA ALA A 153 -5.14 -14.25 4.65
C ALA A 153 -6.57 -14.76 4.82
N ASP A 154 -7.45 -14.37 3.93
CA ASP A 154 -8.77 -14.97 3.75
C ASP A 154 -9.09 -15.18 2.27
N GLU A 155 -10.21 -15.86 2.00
CA GLU A 155 -10.58 -16.27 0.65
C GLU A 155 -10.95 -15.06 -0.23
N LEU A 156 -11.60 -14.03 0.33
CA LEU A 156 -12.08 -12.88 -0.43
C LEU A 156 -10.96 -11.88 -0.75
N PHE A 157 -10.13 -11.56 0.26
CA PHE A 157 -9.12 -10.51 0.16
C PHE A 157 -7.72 -11.02 -0.19
N GLY A 158 -7.49 -12.35 -0.08
CA GLY A 158 -6.14 -12.90 -0.13
C GLY A 158 -5.30 -12.50 1.09
N GLY A 159 -3.98 -12.41 0.92
CA GLY A 159 -3.04 -12.11 2.00
C GLY A 159 -3.01 -10.64 2.41
N LEU A 160 -2.60 -10.40 3.67
CA LEU A 160 -2.17 -9.08 4.12
C LEU A 160 -0.96 -8.62 3.29
N THR A 161 -0.85 -7.31 3.04
CA THR A 161 0.37 -6.70 2.51
C THR A 161 0.87 -5.62 3.46
N CYS A 162 2.19 -5.54 3.66
CA CYS A 162 2.83 -4.53 4.49
C CYS A 162 4.11 -4.06 3.83
N ILE A 163 4.21 -2.77 3.55
CA ILE A 163 5.39 -2.16 2.94
C ILE A 163 5.92 -0.98 3.74
N GLY A 164 7.23 -0.71 3.60
CA GLY A 164 7.82 0.58 3.98
C GLY A 164 7.80 1.52 2.77
N GLY A 165 7.04 2.60 2.86
CA GLY A 165 6.88 3.53 1.76
C GLY A 165 7.92 4.64 1.73
N THR A 166 8.32 5.15 2.91
CA THR A 166 9.36 6.18 3.01
C THR A 166 10.25 5.98 4.23
N VAL A 167 11.52 6.33 4.10
CA VAL A 167 12.45 6.50 5.23
C VAL A 167 13.06 7.89 5.17
N ARG A 168 13.19 8.55 6.33
CA ARG A 168 13.78 9.88 6.44
C ARG A 168 14.51 10.06 7.75
N THR A 169 15.52 10.94 7.71
CA THR A 169 16.09 11.53 8.92
C THR A 169 15.46 12.90 9.12
N GLU A 170 14.68 13.05 10.16
CA GLU A 170 13.99 14.30 10.48
C GLU A 170 13.99 14.56 11.99
N CYS A 171 14.18 15.82 12.39
CA CYS A 171 14.17 16.26 13.79
C CYS A 171 15.05 15.38 14.72
N GLY A 172 16.20 14.92 14.24
CA GLY A 172 17.12 14.07 15.01
C GLY A 172 16.64 12.62 15.16
N ARG A 173 15.76 12.14 14.30
CA ARG A 173 15.22 10.77 14.30
C ARG A 173 15.28 10.16 12.92
N PHE A 174 15.49 8.85 12.87
CA PHE A 174 15.14 8.03 11.73
C PHE A 174 13.66 7.72 11.80
N VAL A 175 12.93 7.88 10.71
CA VAL A 175 11.49 7.62 10.62
C VAL A 175 11.20 6.78 9.40
N LEU A 176 10.60 5.60 9.61
CA LEU A 176 10.06 4.72 8.57
C LEU A 176 8.54 4.84 8.57
N THR A 177 7.94 5.05 7.40
CA THR A 177 6.47 4.91 7.25
C THR A 177 6.11 3.51 6.79
N LEU A 178 5.09 2.92 7.40
CA LEU A 178 4.51 1.62 7.01
C LEU A 178 3.08 1.81 6.50
N ASP A 179 2.74 1.05 5.46
CA ASP A 179 1.38 0.88 4.95
C ASP A 179 1.04 -0.61 4.94
N ALA A 180 0.17 -1.04 5.85
CA ALA A 180 -0.35 -2.40 5.91
C ALA A 180 -1.80 -2.42 5.39
N ARG A 181 -2.08 -3.35 4.46
CA ARG A 181 -3.42 -3.60 3.90
C ARG A 181 -3.97 -4.90 4.44
N LEU A 182 -5.11 -4.82 5.10
CA LEU A 182 -5.64 -5.88 5.95
C LEU A 182 -6.79 -6.61 5.26
N PRO A 183 -6.73 -7.97 5.19
CA PRO A 183 -7.90 -8.76 4.86
C PRO A 183 -8.95 -8.72 5.99
N GLY A 184 -10.15 -9.24 5.74
CA GLY A 184 -11.22 -9.28 6.73
C GLY A 184 -10.91 -10.09 7.97
N ALA A 185 -9.97 -11.04 7.87
CA ALA A 185 -9.51 -11.86 8.99
C ALA A 185 -8.60 -11.10 9.98
N ALA A 186 -8.09 -9.91 9.63
CA ALA A 186 -7.19 -9.11 10.47
C ALA A 186 -7.88 -7.86 11.03
N GLY A 187 -8.02 -7.77 12.33
CA GLY A 187 -8.49 -6.55 13.01
C GLY A 187 -7.41 -5.47 13.08
N VAL A 188 -7.78 -4.20 12.91
CA VAL A 188 -6.84 -3.07 12.93
C VAL A 188 -6.13 -2.92 14.29
N ASP A 189 -6.82 -3.22 15.39
CA ASP A 189 -6.25 -3.13 16.74
C ASP A 189 -5.16 -4.18 16.93
N TRP A 190 -5.40 -5.42 16.53
CA TRP A 190 -4.42 -6.50 16.62
C TRP A 190 -3.15 -6.18 15.81
N VAL A 191 -3.29 -5.73 14.55
CA VAL A 191 -2.14 -5.31 13.73
C VAL A 191 -1.39 -4.15 14.37
N SER A 192 -2.12 -3.16 14.89
CA SER A 192 -1.54 -1.99 15.56
C SER A 192 -0.74 -2.37 16.81
N GLU A 193 -1.25 -3.30 17.62
CA GLU A 193 -0.55 -3.81 18.81
C GLU A 193 0.70 -4.59 18.44
N ARG A 194 0.63 -5.46 17.42
CA ARG A 194 1.80 -6.20 16.93
C ARG A 194 2.89 -5.28 16.41
N LEU A 195 2.54 -4.24 15.65
CA LEU A 195 3.48 -3.22 15.17
C LEU A 195 4.18 -2.52 16.34
N ARG A 196 3.42 -2.08 17.35
CA ARG A 196 3.99 -1.44 18.55
C ARG A 196 4.90 -2.37 19.34
N ALA A 197 4.49 -3.62 19.53
CA ALA A 197 5.27 -4.61 20.27
C ALA A 197 6.60 -4.89 19.56
N THR A 198 6.56 -5.17 18.25
CA THR A 198 7.77 -5.44 17.46
C THR A 198 8.70 -4.23 17.41
N ALA A 199 8.17 -3.00 17.31
CA ALA A 199 8.99 -1.79 17.38
C ALA A 199 9.66 -1.65 18.74
N ALA A 200 8.94 -1.89 19.84
CA ALA A 200 9.49 -1.81 21.19
C ALA A 200 10.58 -2.86 21.45
N GLU A 201 10.46 -4.09 20.94
CA GLU A 201 11.50 -5.12 20.98
C GLU A 201 12.82 -4.65 20.35
N CYS A 202 12.73 -3.78 19.33
CA CYS A 202 13.88 -3.18 18.64
C CYS A 202 14.31 -1.81 19.23
N GLY A 203 13.74 -1.39 20.35
CA GLY A 203 14.01 -0.07 20.95
C GLY A 203 13.42 1.11 20.19
N CYS A 204 12.50 0.85 19.24
CA CYS A 204 11.83 1.86 18.42
C CYS A 204 10.46 2.27 19.01
N ALA A 205 9.99 3.46 18.65
CA ALA A 205 8.64 3.91 18.93
C ALA A 205 7.75 3.80 17.67
N ALA A 206 6.59 3.16 17.79
CA ALA A 206 5.61 3.10 16.71
C ALA A 206 4.38 3.95 17.04
N LYS A 207 4.04 4.86 16.11
CA LYS A 207 2.86 5.71 16.15
C LYS A 207 1.92 5.30 15.01
N ILE A 208 0.73 4.82 15.36
CA ILE A 208 -0.32 4.58 14.36
C ILE A 208 -0.90 5.93 13.93
N THR A 209 -0.82 6.22 12.63
CA THR A 209 -1.22 7.51 12.06
C THR A 209 -2.59 7.47 11.40
N HIS A 210 -3.02 6.30 10.95
CA HIS A 210 -4.33 6.08 10.35
C HIS A 210 -4.72 4.61 10.43
N THR A 211 -6.02 4.38 10.64
CA THR A 211 -6.63 3.04 10.57
C THR A 211 -7.93 3.11 9.79
N ARG A 212 -8.26 2.00 9.14
CA ARG A 212 -9.53 1.76 8.47
C ARG A 212 -9.84 0.28 8.53
N GLU A 213 -11.02 -0.09 9.03
CA GLU A 213 -11.47 -1.48 9.04
C GLU A 213 -11.70 -1.99 7.62
N PRO A 214 -11.56 -3.30 7.35
CA PRO A 214 -12.01 -3.89 6.11
C PRO A 214 -13.51 -3.68 5.91
N PHE A 215 -13.92 -3.50 4.65
CA PHE A 215 -15.31 -3.35 4.27
C PHE A 215 -15.73 -4.47 3.34
N VAL A 216 -16.88 -5.08 3.59
CA VAL A 216 -17.45 -6.15 2.76
C VAL A 216 -18.95 -5.95 2.59
N MET A 217 -19.41 -6.01 1.35
CA MET A 217 -20.80 -6.12 0.98
C MET A 217 -21.11 -7.56 0.57
N ASP A 218 -22.23 -8.11 1.02
CA ASP A 218 -22.65 -9.46 0.65
C ASP A 218 -22.80 -9.58 -0.88
N PRO A 219 -21.99 -10.43 -1.53
CA PRO A 219 -22.03 -10.59 -2.98
C PRO A 219 -23.31 -11.24 -3.52
N GLU A 220 -24.13 -11.84 -2.64
CA GLU A 220 -25.42 -12.45 -2.97
C GLU A 220 -26.61 -11.56 -2.61
N SER A 221 -26.38 -10.34 -2.12
CA SER A 221 -27.46 -9.37 -1.87
C SER A 221 -28.21 -9.04 -3.15
N ALA A 222 -29.49 -8.68 -3.02
CA ALA A 222 -30.37 -8.43 -4.16
C ALA A 222 -29.81 -7.34 -5.09
N GLU A 223 -29.27 -6.28 -4.50
CA GLU A 223 -28.72 -5.14 -5.22
C GLU A 223 -27.44 -5.52 -5.99
N VAL A 224 -26.53 -6.27 -5.37
CA VAL A 224 -25.32 -6.78 -6.03
C VAL A 224 -25.66 -7.73 -7.16
N MET A 225 -26.64 -8.61 -6.97
CA MET A 225 -27.12 -9.52 -8.02
C MET A 225 -27.71 -8.78 -9.24
N VAL A 226 -28.32 -7.61 -9.03
CA VAL A 226 -28.77 -6.75 -10.15
C VAL A 226 -27.58 -6.24 -10.95
N LEU A 227 -26.54 -5.73 -10.28
CA LEU A 227 -25.33 -5.24 -10.95
C LEU A 227 -24.60 -6.36 -11.71
N ARG A 228 -24.46 -7.53 -11.10
CA ARG A 228 -23.86 -8.71 -11.73
C ARG A 228 -24.57 -9.09 -13.02
N ARG A 229 -25.91 -9.17 -13.00
CA ARG A 229 -26.72 -9.48 -14.20
C ARG A 229 -26.55 -8.43 -15.28
N ALA A 230 -26.54 -7.14 -14.93
CA ALA A 230 -26.31 -6.08 -15.90
C ALA A 230 -24.94 -6.19 -16.56
N TYR A 231 -23.88 -6.48 -15.79
CA TYR A 231 -22.56 -6.73 -16.36
C TYR A 231 -22.54 -7.94 -17.30
N GLU A 232 -23.13 -9.08 -16.89
CA GLU A 232 -23.20 -10.30 -17.68
C GLU A 232 -23.94 -10.09 -19.01
N GLU A 233 -25.05 -9.33 -19.00
CA GLU A 233 -25.86 -9.00 -20.17
C GLU A 233 -25.03 -8.26 -21.25
N PHE A 234 -24.18 -7.29 -20.85
CA PHE A 234 -23.43 -6.46 -21.79
C PHE A 234 -22.01 -6.94 -22.08
N SER A 235 -21.39 -7.69 -21.17
CA SER A 235 -20.05 -8.21 -21.35
C SER A 235 -20.01 -9.61 -21.96
N GLY A 236 -21.08 -10.40 -21.78
CA GLY A 236 -21.12 -11.83 -22.11
C GLY A 236 -20.22 -12.70 -21.21
N ARG A 237 -19.75 -12.17 -20.08
CA ARG A 237 -18.81 -12.83 -19.17
C ARG A 237 -19.43 -13.01 -17.78
N PRO A 238 -19.03 -14.04 -17.02
CA PRO A 238 -19.49 -14.22 -15.64
C PRO A 238 -19.09 -13.03 -14.77
N ALA A 239 -19.99 -12.54 -13.94
CA ALA A 239 -19.73 -11.50 -12.96
C ALA A 239 -19.21 -12.12 -11.65
N VAL A 240 -17.91 -12.36 -11.57
CA VAL A 240 -17.27 -12.85 -10.34
C VAL A 240 -17.01 -11.66 -9.41
N PRO A 241 -17.60 -11.63 -8.21
CA PRO A 241 -17.30 -10.60 -7.22
C PRO A 241 -15.83 -10.65 -6.78
N PHE A 242 -15.25 -9.50 -6.47
CA PHE A 242 -13.87 -9.39 -6.02
C PHE A 242 -13.69 -8.32 -4.94
N ALA A 243 -12.52 -8.26 -4.37
CA ALA A 243 -12.11 -7.24 -3.43
C ALA A 243 -10.82 -6.54 -3.89
N ILE A 244 -10.62 -5.29 -3.47
CA ILE A 244 -9.45 -4.49 -3.80
C ILE A 244 -8.63 -4.16 -2.56
N GLY A 245 -7.33 -3.94 -2.75
CA GLY A 245 -6.43 -3.47 -1.69
C GLY A 245 -6.55 -1.97 -1.42
N GLY A 246 -7.20 -1.23 -2.33
CA GLY A 246 -7.45 0.20 -2.24
C GLY A 246 -8.70 0.54 -1.42
N GLY A 247 -9.23 1.73 -1.63
CA GLY A 247 -10.48 2.18 -1.05
C GLY A 247 -11.13 3.27 -1.87
N THR A 248 -12.44 3.12 -2.10
CA THR A 248 -13.28 4.02 -2.87
C THR A 248 -14.26 4.77 -1.98
N TYR A 249 -15.20 5.49 -2.57
CA TYR A 249 -16.32 6.09 -1.84
C TYR A 249 -17.24 5.04 -1.18
N ALA A 250 -17.30 3.81 -1.71
CA ALA A 250 -18.14 2.72 -1.19
C ALA A 250 -17.90 2.47 0.30
N HIS A 251 -16.65 2.51 0.74
CA HIS A 251 -16.27 2.27 2.14
C HIS A 251 -16.97 3.17 3.17
N HIS A 252 -17.48 4.30 2.76
CA HIS A 252 -18.14 5.27 3.65
C HIS A 252 -19.64 5.04 3.82
N PHE A 253 -20.23 4.12 3.08
CA PHE A 253 -21.66 3.85 3.09
C PHE A 253 -21.94 2.43 3.58
N PRO A 254 -23.04 2.23 4.32
CA PRO A 254 -23.36 0.93 4.92
C PRO A 254 -23.71 -0.15 3.89
N ALA A 255 -24.18 0.24 2.71
CA ALA A 255 -24.53 -0.65 1.61
C ALA A 255 -24.03 -0.06 0.29
N ALA A 256 -22.83 -0.44 -0.10
CA ALA A 256 -22.18 0.10 -1.28
C ALA A 256 -21.19 -0.89 -1.91
N VAL A 257 -20.86 -0.67 -3.18
CA VAL A 257 -19.87 -1.46 -3.92
C VAL A 257 -19.10 -0.57 -4.90
N GLY A 258 -17.89 -0.99 -5.30
CA GLY A 258 -17.24 -0.50 -6.51
C GLY A 258 -17.78 -1.22 -7.74
N PHE A 259 -18.03 -0.50 -8.85
CA PHE A 259 -18.63 -1.10 -10.04
C PHE A 259 -18.14 -0.39 -11.31
N GLY A 260 -17.09 -0.94 -11.94
CA GLY A 260 -16.47 -0.38 -13.14
C GLY A 260 -15.85 1.02 -12.94
N PRO A 261 -15.47 1.72 -14.02
CA PRO A 261 -15.73 1.39 -15.43
C PRO A 261 -14.68 0.47 -16.08
N LEU A 262 -13.51 0.25 -15.47
CA LEU A 262 -12.45 -0.54 -16.07
C LEU A 262 -12.85 -2.02 -16.16
N ASP A 263 -12.49 -2.67 -17.28
CA ASP A 263 -12.65 -4.11 -17.46
C ASP A 263 -11.30 -4.74 -17.78
N ARG A 264 -10.66 -5.35 -16.79
CA ARG A 264 -9.34 -6.00 -16.94
C ARG A 264 -9.34 -7.18 -17.90
N ALA A 265 -10.50 -7.73 -18.23
CA ALA A 265 -10.61 -8.77 -19.26
C ALA A 265 -10.32 -8.24 -20.68
N GLU A 266 -10.23 -6.92 -20.86
CA GLU A 266 -9.84 -6.26 -22.10
C GLU A 266 -8.57 -5.44 -21.88
N PRO A 267 -7.38 -6.03 -22.10
CA PRO A 267 -6.13 -5.37 -21.81
C PRO A 267 -5.96 -4.09 -22.63
N LEU A 268 -5.37 -3.10 -22.01
CA LEU A 268 -5.00 -1.84 -22.64
C LEU A 268 -3.67 -2.01 -23.42
N PRO A 269 -3.39 -1.18 -24.44
CA PRO A 269 -2.12 -1.19 -25.12
C PRO A 269 -0.95 -0.90 -24.18
N ALA A 270 0.23 -1.45 -24.47
CA ALA A 270 1.42 -1.31 -23.62
C ALA A 270 1.90 0.14 -23.41
N TRP A 271 1.46 1.09 -24.24
CA TRP A 271 1.78 2.52 -24.08
C TRP A 271 0.84 3.27 -23.13
N VAL A 272 -0.29 2.65 -22.73
CA VAL A 272 -1.18 3.21 -21.71
C VAL A 272 -0.54 2.94 -20.35
N GLY A 273 -0.39 4.01 -19.57
CA GLY A 273 0.17 3.94 -18.23
C GLY A 273 -0.77 3.33 -17.20
N PRO A 274 -0.24 3.01 -16.02
CA PRO A 274 -1.04 2.50 -14.91
C PRO A 274 -1.98 3.58 -14.35
N GLU A 275 -2.97 3.14 -13.60
CA GLU A 275 -3.87 4.02 -12.83
C GLU A 275 -3.05 5.01 -11.99
N HIS A 276 -3.48 6.28 -11.99
CA HIS A 276 -2.79 7.42 -11.35
C HIS A 276 -1.39 7.70 -11.90
N GLY A 277 -1.01 7.08 -13.01
CA GLY A 277 0.29 7.26 -13.67
C GLY A 277 0.24 8.14 -14.91
N PRO A 278 1.42 8.48 -15.47
CA PRO A 278 1.48 9.16 -16.77
C PRO A 278 0.84 8.32 -17.87
N ASN A 279 0.11 8.97 -18.79
CA ASN A 279 -0.58 8.35 -19.91
C ASN A 279 -1.66 7.33 -19.49
N GLU A 280 -2.23 7.47 -18.31
CA GLU A 280 -3.43 6.72 -17.94
C GLU A 280 -4.53 6.89 -18.98
N GLY A 281 -5.23 5.82 -19.30
CA GLY A 281 -6.26 5.84 -20.34
C GLY A 281 -7.18 4.63 -20.31
N MET A 282 -8.24 4.73 -21.08
CA MET A 282 -9.27 3.69 -21.24
C MET A 282 -9.73 3.63 -22.68
N TRP A 283 -10.16 2.45 -23.14
CA TRP A 283 -10.82 2.33 -24.42
C TRP A 283 -12.20 3.04 -24.46
N GLU A 284 -12.45 3.83 -25.50
CA GLU A 284 -13.74 4.52 -25.68
C GLU A 284 -14.93 3.53 -25.69
N HIS A 285 -14.76 2.35 -26.29
CA HIS A 285 -15.81 1.33 -26.32
C HIS A 285 -16.09 0.71 -24.94
N GLN A 286 -15.07 0.60 -24.07
CA GLN A 286 -15.27 0.17 -22.67
C GLN A 286 -16.11 1.21 -21.91
N LEU A 287 -15.81 2.50 -22.08
CA LEU A 287 -16.57 3.57 -21.45
C LEU A 287 -18.03 3.60 -21.93
N LYS A 288 -18.26 3.42 -23.23
CA LYS A 288 -19.63 3.32 -23.80
C LYS A 288 -20.39 2.11 -23.26
N ARG A 289 -19.71 0.97 -23.14
CA ARG A 289 -20.31 -0.24 -22.53
C ARG A 289 -20.59 -0.02 -21.05
N ALA A 290 -19.67 0.57 -20.30
CA ALA A 290 -19.87 0.92 -18.89
C ALA A 290 -21.12 1.78 -18.71
N LEU A 291 -21.33 2.80 -19.55
CA LEU A 291 -22.52 3.63 -19.51
C LEU A 291 -23.80 2.82 -19.73
N ALA A 292 -23.81 1.89 -20.69
CA ALA A 292 -24.96 1.02 -20.93
C ALA A 292 -25.25 0.11 -19.72
N ILE A 293 -24.20 -0.46 -19.11
CA ILE A 293 -24.31 -1.27 -17.89
C ILE A 293 -24.89 -0.42 -16.75
N TYR A 294 -24.45 0.81 -16.55
CA TYR A 294 -24.95 1.70 -15.50
C TYR A 294 -26.43 2.04 -15.71
N ILE A 295 -26.83 2.39 -16.93
CA ILE A 295 -28.24 2.67 -17.25
C ILE A 295 -29.09 1.45 -16.92
N ARG A 296 -28.71 0.27 -17.39
CA ARG A 296 -29.44 -0.98 -17.14
C ARG A 296 -29.53 -1.31 -15.65
N SER A 297 -28.41 -1.08 -14.93
CA SER A 297 -28.37 -1.28 -13.47
C SER A 297 -29.34 -0.36 -12.74
N LEU A 298 -29.34 0.93 -13.09
CA LEU A 298 -30.22 1.92 -12.47
C LEU A 298 -31.71 1.63 -12.78
N GLU A 299 -32.04 1.26 -14.03
CA GLU A 299 -33.41 0.85 -14.38
C GLU A 299 -33.89 -0.34 -13.53
N ALA A 300 -33.03 -1.33 -13.31
CA ALA A 300 -33.40 -2.51 -12.55
C ALA A 300 -33.37 -2.30 -11.00
N LEU A 301 -32.61 -1.34 -10.50
CA LEU A 301 -32.60 -0.98 -9.07
C LEU A 301 -33.76 -0.06 -8.68
N LEU A 302 -34.25 0.76 -9.61
CA LEU A 302 -35.29 1.74 -9.35
C LEU A 302 -36.72 1.21 -9.66
N GLY A 303 -36.82 0.07 -10.35
CA GLY A 303 -38.06 -0.63 -10.62
C GLY A 303 -38.81 -0.12 -11.80
#